data_4d7b28712e4f86c014b45e7aae8a1580
#
_entry.id   4d7b28712e4f86c014b45e7aae8a1580
#
_cell.length_a   1.000
_cell.length_b   1.000
_cell.length_c   1.000
_cell.angle_alpha   90.00
_cell.angle_beta   90.00
_cell.angle_gamma   90.00
#
_symmetry.space_group_name_H-M   'P 1'
#
loop_
_entity.id
_entity.type
_entity.pdbx_description
1 polymer ?
#
loop_
_entity_poly.entity_id
_entity_poly.type
_entity_poly.pdbx_seq_one_letter_code
_entity_poly.pdbx_strand_id
1 'polypeptide(L)'
;MIKYSIILLGSFLQAFSAISQASIIDMHIHSYEESHFENPATDYYGNKGSKNAAAHQKETFDAFAKYSIVKAVVSGSPKSVETWDSKDSNRVIRGIALNKPDDYGMDSVLFEQMVKDRKVDVFGEIGTYYSGTTLADSAWQPYLRICERYDIPVAVHTGGGDPGGTYSWAPKARLKFGDPYLLEDVLVNYPKLRIYIMHAGEDWYEHALRLMAYYPQLYTDIAVLLWVEPLDQRYAIEFLKAAKLAGYLNRVMFGTDQMRWPYGIGKSINFLNSLTFLTKKDKEDIFYNNAAAFLRLKK
;
A
#
# COMPACT_ATOMS: atom_id res chain seq x y z
N MET A 1 8.65 52.58 58.47
CA MET A 1 9.50 51.71 57.61
C MET A 1 8.62 50.66 56.99
N ILE A 2 8.28 50.88 55.74
CA ILE A 2 7.38 49.96 54.97
C ILE A 2 8.31 49.04 54.14
N LYS A 3 8.25 47.72 54.39
CA LYS A 3 9.01 46.72 53.62
C LYS A 3 8.20 46.31 52.40
N TYR A 4 8.68 46.59 51.21
CA TYR A 4 8.12 46.04 49.94
C TYR A 4 8.73 44.68 49.68
N SER A 5 7.88 43.65 49.66
CA SER A 5 8.26 42.32 49.18
C SER A 5 8.03 42.26 47.67
N ILE A 6 9.07 42.08 46.90
CA ILE A 6 9.02 41.86 45.45
C ILE A 6 8.77 40.35 45.24
N ILE A 7 7.61 40.02 44.69
CA ILE A 7 7.29 38.66 44.24
C ILE A 7 7.79 38.54 42.79
N LEU A 8 8.86 37.78 42.58
CA LEU A 8 9.30 37.38 41.24
C LEU A 8 8.39 36.24 40.74
N LEU A 9 7.49 36.55 39.78
CA LEU A 9 6.78 35.55 39.01
C LEU A 9 7.76 34.96 37.98
N GLY A 10 8.27 33.78 38.27
CA GLY A 10 9.00 32.96 37.28
C GLY A 10 8.06 32.36 36.27
N SER A 11 8.05 32.87 35.05
CA SER A 11 7.35 32.26 33.91
C SER A 11 8.08 31.00 33.49
N PHE A 12 7.56 29.83 33.83
CA PHE A 12 7.97 28.55 33.24
C PHE A 12 7.49 28.52 31.80
N LEU A 13 8.33 28.83 30.84
CA LEU A 13 8.12 28.42 29.44
C LEU A 13 8.31 26.91 29.38
N GLN A 14 7.21 26.16 29.37
CA GLN A 14 7.22 24.76 28.90
C GLN A 14 7.51 24.80 27.42
N ALA A 15 8.72 24.46 27.02
CA ALA A 15 9.04 24.14 25.65
C ALA A 15 8.33 22.82 25.32
N PHE A 16 7.18 22.92 24.66
CA PHE A 16 6.61 21.76 23.96
C PHE A 16 7.60 21.40 22.85
N SER A 17 8.45 20.41 23.10
CA SER A 17 9.16 19.73 22.03
C SER A 17 8.07 19.07 21.16
N ALA A 18 7.78 19.67 20.02
CA ALA A 18 7.02 19.01 18.98
C ALA A 18 7.77 17.72 18.66
N ILE A 19 7.24 16.58 19.09
CA ILE A 19 7.71 15.28 18.65
C ILE A 19 7.48 15.30 17.15
N SER A 20 8.52 15.45 16.34
CA SER A 20 8.43 15.33 14.89
C SER A 20 7.82 13.97 14.61
N GLN A 21 6.62 13.98 14.07
CA GLN A 21 5.97 12.74 13.63
C GLN A 21 6.90 12.09 12.61
N ALA A 22 7.24 10.81 12.81
CA ALA A 22 8.14 10.10 11.90
C ALA A 22 7.53 10.10 10.49
N SER A 23 8.37 10.31 9.48
CA SER A 23 7.95 10.26 8.08
C SER A 23 7.41 8.88 7.74
N ILE A 24 6.36 8.82 6.93
CA ILE A 24 5.69 7.59 6.50
C ILE A 24 5.76 7.49 4.98
N ILE A 25 6.02 6.28 4.48
CA ILE A 25 5.79 5.91 3.08
C ILE A 25 4.58 4.96 3.07
N ASP A 26 3.55 5.32 2.33
CA ASP A 26 2.38 4.48 2.11
C ASP A 26 2.55 3.71 0.78
N MET A 27 2.67 2.39 0.86
CA MET A 27 2.94 1.55 -0.31
C MET A 27 1.69 1.18 -1.09
N HIS A 28 0.51 1.62 -0.63
CA HIS A 28 -0.75 1.20 -1.23
C HIS A 28 -1.85 2.25 -1.09
N ILE A 29 -1.97 3.08 -2.09
CA ILE A 29 -3.01 4.11 -2.22
C ILE A 29 -3.70 3.93 -3.57
N HIS A 30 -5.02 4.02 -3.61
CA HIS A 30 -5.78 4.02 -4.85
C HIS A 30 -6.10 5.43 -5.35
N SER A 31 -5.95 5.62 -6.66
CA SER A 31 -6.55 6.73 -7.39
C SER A 31 -7.68 6.20 -8.28
N TYR A 32 -8.83 6.87 -8.24
CA TYR A 32 -10.01 6.47 -9.00
C TYR A 32 -10.46 7.57 -9.95
N GLU A 33 -11.05 7.16 -11.09
CA GLU A 33 -11.76 8.05 -11.98
C GLU A 33 -13.20 8.29 -11.48
N GLU A 34 -13.86 9.33 -11.99
CA GLU A 34 -15.18 9.76 -11.54
C GLU A 34 -16.25 8.65 -11.58
N SER A 35 -16.17 7.78 -12.59
CA SER A 35 -17.08 6.63 -12.74
C SER A 35 -17.13 5.67 -11.54
N HIS A 36 -16.06 5.61 -10.76
CA HIS A 36 -16.03 4.78 -9.55
C HIS A 36 -16.88 5.35 -8.39
N PHE A 37 -17.35 6.58 -8.50
CA PHE A 37 -18.13 7.27 -7.46
C PHE A 37 -19.61 7.41 -7.83
N GLU A 38 -20.05 6.96 -9.01
CA GLU A 38 -21.45 6.98 -9.44
C GLU A 38 -22.35 6.15 -8.52
N ASN A 39 -21.84 5.04 -7.99
CA ASN A 39 -22.53 4.22 -7.01
C ASN A 39 -21.88 4.41 -5.63
N PRO A 40 -22.54 5.09 -4.69
CA PRO A 40 -22.02 5.25 -3.33
C PRO A 40 -21.74 3.89 -2.69
N ALA A 41 -20.50 3.68 -2.25
CA ALA A 41 -20.13 2.50 -1.49
C ALA A 41 -20.08 2.84 0.01
N THR A 42 -20.41 1.86 0.82
CA THR A 42 -20.17 1.91 2.27
C THR A 42 -19.07 0.91 2.63
N ASP A 43 -18.25 1.25 3.61
CA ASP A 43 -17.31 0.32 4.20
C ASP A 43 -18.01 -0.70 5.10
N TYR A 44 -17.23 -1.59 5.71
CA TYR A 44 -17.72 -2.57 6.68
C TYR A 44 -18.55 -1.96 7.83
N TYR A 45 -18.21 -0.73 8.24
CA TYR A 45 -18.89 -0.04 9.34
C TYR A 45 -20.07 0.83 8.90
N GLY A 46 -20.44 0.79 7.62
CA GLY A 46 -21.52 1.58 7.04
C GLY A 46 -21.14 3.04 6.73
N ASN A 47 -19.86 3.42 6.80
CA ASN A 47 -19.42 4.76 6.45
C ASN A 47 -19.37 4.92 4.92
N LYS A 48 -19.88 6.05 4.45
CA LYS A 48 -19.82 6.39 3.03
C LYS A 48 -18.39 6.77 2.63
N GLY A 49 -17.99 6.36 1.44
CA GLY A 49 -16.76 6.82 0.80
C GLY A 49 -16.84 8.29 0.39
N SER A 50 -15.74 8.81 -0.15
CA SER A 50 -15.69 10.15 -0.75
C SER A 50 -16.77 10.30 -1.84
N LYS A 51 -17.30 11.51 -1.99
CA LYS A 51 -18.46 11.76 -2.87
C LYS A 51 -18.14 11.75 -4.38
N ASN A 52 -16.88 12.00 -4.75
CA ASN A 52 -16.39 12.05 -6.12
C ASN A 52 -14.86 11.98 -6.15
N ALA A 53 -14.26 11.85 -7.35
CA ALA A 53 -12.81 11.73 -7.52
C ALA A 53 -12.03 12.93 -6.97
N ALA A 54 -12.53 14.15 -7.16
CA ALA A 54 -11.86 15.37 -6.67
C ALA A 54 -11.88 15.44 -5.12
N ALA A 55 -12.99 15.08 -4.49
CA ALA A 55 -13.08 15.01 -3.03
C ALA A 55 -12.15 13.93 -2.48
N HIS A 56 -12.14 12.75 -3.09
CA HIS A 56 -11.27 11.63 -2.73
C HIS A 56 -9.79 12.04 -2.77
N GLN A 57 -9.34 12.64 -3.88
CA GLN A 57 -7.98 13.14 -4.00
C GLN A 57 -7.67 14.16 -2.89
N LYS A 58 -8.51 15.18 -2.72
CA LYS A 58 -8.29 16.21 -1.71
C LYS A 58 -8.21 15.64 -0.29
N GLU A 59 -9.17 14.82 0.11
CA GLU A 59 -9.24 14.21 1.43
C GLU A 59 -8.03 13.32 1.71
N THR A 60 -7.53 12.59 0.68
CA THR A 60 -6.32 11.77 0.79
C THR A 60 -5.07 12.64 0.96
N PHE A 61 -4.91 13.72 0.18
CA PHE A 61 -3.76 14.64 0.36
C PHE A 61 -3.82 15.40 1.69
N ASP A 62 -5.00 15.75 2.19
CA ASP A 62 -5.16 16.31 3.54
C ASP A 62 -4.70 15.31 4.61
N ALA A 63 -5.03 14.01 4.44
CA ALA A 63 -4.53 12.96 5.32
C ALA A 63 -3.00 12.78 5.22
N PHE A 64 -2.43 12.86 4.01
CA PHE A 64 -0.97 12.84 3.84
C PHE A 64 -0.28 13.95 4.63
N ALA A 65 -0.80 15.16 4.55
CA ALA A 65 -0.26 16.31 5.30
C ALA A 65 -0.41 16.10 6.83
N LYS A 66 -1.59 15.64 7.26
CA LYS A 66 -1.90 15.42 8.67
C LYS A 66 -1.02 14.35 9.31
N TYR A 67 -0.73 13.27 8.60
CA TYR A 67 -0.02 12.10 9.13
C TYR A 67 1.43 11.98 8.69
N SER A 68 2.01 13.03 8.09
CA SER A 68 3.40 13.04 7.62
C SER A 68 3.73 11.93 6.62
N ILE A 69 2.78 11.60 5.72
CA ILE A 69 3.04 10.71 4.60
C ILE A 69 3.84 11.51 3.56
N VAL A 70 5.11 11.18 3.42
CA VAL A 70 6.05 11.91 2.56
C VAL A 70 6.15 11.33 1.17
N LYS A 71 5.80 10.05 0.99
CA LYS A 71 5.69 9.34 -0.28
C LYS A 71 4.50 8.38 -0.24
N ALA A 72 3.86 8.18 -1.38
CA ALA A 72 2.78 7.20 -1.52
C ALA A 72 2.83 6.55 -2.90
N VAL A 73 2.77 5.21 -2.96
CA VAL A 73 2.53 4.47 -4.20
C VAL A 73 1.04 4.60 -4.52
N VAL A 74 0.74 5.39 -5.54
CA VAL A 74 -0.62 5.67 -5.98
C VAL A 74 -0.95 4.82 -7.19
N SER A 75 -1.78 3.81 -6.98
CA SER A 75 -2.19 2.82 -7.99
C SER A 75 -3.53 3.19 -8.62
N GLY A 76 -3.62 3.03 -9.93
CA GLY A 76 -4.84 3.30 -10.69
C GLY A 76 -4.65 3.24 -12.20
N SER A 77 -5.64 3.73 -12.95
CA SER A 77 -5.50 3.91 -14.39
C SER A 77 -4.41 4.95 -14.71
N PRO A 78 -3.75 4.88 -15.88
CA PRO A 78 -2.75 5.89 -16.27
C PRO A 78 -3.25 7.31 -16.10
N LYS A 79 -4.51 7.58 -16.46
CA LYS A 79 -5.13 8.90 -16.39
C LYS A 79 -5.35 9.36 -14.94
N SER A 80 -5.84 8.50 -14.07
CA SER A 80 -6.06 8.86 -12.67
C SER A 80 -4.73 9.12 -11.97
N VAL A 81 -3.72 8.29 -12.21
CA VAL A 81 -2.37 8.45 -11.65
C VAL A 81 -1.70 9.75 -12.12
N GLU A 82 -1.80 10.08 -13.43
CA GLU A 82 -1.29 11.35 -13.97
C GLU A 82 -1.96 12.56 -13.29
N THR A 83 -3.27 12.48 -13.04
CA THR A 83 -4.02 13.52 -12.32
C THR A 83 -3.49 13.72 -10.90
N TRP A 84 -3.15 12.64 -10.20
CA TRP A 84 -2.58 12.71 -8.85
C TRP A 84 -1.13 13.17 -8.84
N ASP A 85 -0.31 12.68 -9.78
CA ASP A 85 1.10 13.10 -9.93
C ASP A 85 1.21 14.60 -10.24
N SER A 86 0.34 15.13 -11.09
CA SER A 86 0.30 16.56 -11.41
C SER A 86 -0.04 17.44 -10.19
N LYS A 87 -0.71 16.88 -9.17
CA LYS A 87 -1.04 17.57 -7.92
C LYS A 87 0.14 17.66 -6.96
N ASP A 88 0.93 16.58 -6.82
CA ASP A 88 2.10 16.53 -5.96
C ASP A 88 3.10 15.44 -6.41
N SER A 89 3.85 15.73 -7.46
CA SER A 89 4.85 14.79 -8.01
C SER A 89 6.00 14.48 -7.06
N ASN A 90 6.22 15.32 -6.04
CA ASN A 90 7.21 15.02 -5.01
C ASN A 90 6.77 13.91 -4.08
N ARG A 91 5.46 13.73 -3.88
CA ARG A 91 4.90 12.75 -2.95
C ARG A 91 4.41 11.51 -3.65
N VAL A 92 3.84 11.63 -4.84
CA VAL A 92 3.29 10.53 -5.62
C VAL A 92 4.41 9.67 -6.22
N ILE A 93 4.30 8.35 -6.04
CA ILE A 93 5.03 7.30 -6.76
C ILE A 93 4.00 6.64 -7.67
N ARG A 94 4.20 6.69 -8.99
CA ARG A 94 3.20 6.33 -9.99
C ARG A 94 3.07 4.82 -10.13
N GLY A 95 1.95 4.28 -9.64
CA GLY A 95 1.57 2.88 -9.73
C GLY A 95 0.53 2.66 -10.83
N ILE A 96 0.78 1.75 -11.77
CA ILE A 96 -0.19 1.41 -12.81
C ILE A 96 -0.85 0.08 -12.46
N ALA A 97 -2.15 0.14 -12.14
CA ALA A 97 -2.95 -0.99 -11.73
C ALA A 97 -3.63 -1.66 -12.94
N LEU A 98 -3.53 -2.98 -13.06
CA LEU A 98 -4.24 -3.77 -14.06
C LEU A 98 -4.82 -5.02 -13.40
N ASN A 99 -6.08 -5.37 -13.74
CA ASN A 99 -6.69 -6.64 -13.31
C ASN A 99 -6.47 -7.76 -14.34
N LYS A 100 -6.23 -7.40 -15.59
CA LYS A 100 -5.88 -8.29 -16.68
C LYS A 100 -4.94 -7.59 -17.66
N PRO A 101 -4.20 -8.32 -18.48
CA PRO A 101 -3.46 -7.73 -19.59
C PRO A 101 -4.41 -6.90 -20.48
N ASP A 102 -3.89 -5.83 -21.04
CA ASP A 102 -4.61 -4.90 -21.93
C ASP A 102 -5.72 -4.07 -21.27
N ASP A 103 -5.86 -4.08 -19.94
CA ASP A 103 -6.72 -3.11 -19.26
C ASP A 103 -6.32 -1.68 -19.66
N TYR A 104 -7.29 -0.82 -19.83
CA TYR A 104 -7.12 0.56 -20.32
C TYR A 104 -6.46 0.67 -21.71
N GLY A 105 -6.49 -0.42 -22.50
CA GLY A 105 -5.79 -0.50 -23.80
C GLY A 105 -4.27 -0.54 -23.67
N MET A 106 -3.76 -0.87 -22.48
CA MET A 106 -2.32 -0.92 -22.20
C MET A 106 -1.76 -2.31 -22.53
N ASP A 107 -1.37 -2.51 -23.78
CA ASP A 107 -0.55 -3.66 -24.15
C ASP A 107 0.90 -3.50 -23.62
N SER A 108 1.70 -4.55 -23.74
CA SER A 108 3.08 -4.54 -23.25
C SER A 108 3.99 -3.57 -23.99
N VAL A 109 3.66 -3.18 -25.23
CA VAL A 109 4.45 -2.21 -26.03
C VAL A 109 4.23 -0.80 -25.48
N LEU A 110 2.98 -0.43 -25.25
CA LEU A 110 2.63 0.83 -24.63
C LEU A 110 3.17 0.91 -23.21
N PHE A 111 3.07 -0.18 -22.44
CA PHE A 111 3.64 -0.25 -21.09
C PHE A 111 5.16 0.00 -21.11
N GLU A 112 5.91 -0.66 -22.00
CA GLU A 112 7.36 -0.44 -22.12
C GLU A 112 7.68 1.01 -22.50
N GLN A 113 6.87 1.62 -23.38
CA GLN A 113 7.04 3.03 -23.73
C GLN A 113 6.82 3.94 -22.52
N MET A 114 5.78 3.71 -21.73
CA MET A 114 5.53 4.48 -20.49
C MET A 114 6.66 4.34 -19.48
N VAL A 115 7.25 3.15 -19.34
CA VAL A 115 8.42 2.93 -18.50
C VAL A 115 9.62 3.75 -19.00
N LYS A 116 9.91 3.74 -20.31
CA LYS A 116 10.98 4.53 -20.93
C LYS A 116 10.76 6.04 -20.74
N ASP A 117 9.52 6.48 -20.81
CA ASP A 117 9.11 7.87 -20.59
C ASP A 117 9.06 8.27 -19.11
N ARG A 118 9.45 7.35 -18.20
CA ARG A 118 9.42 7.54 -16.75
C ARG A 118 8.04 7.92 -16.21
N LYS A 119 6.99 7.31 -16.78
CA LYS A 119 5.60 7.48 -16.34
C LYS A 119 5.11 6.37 -15.40
N VAL A 120 5.95 5.38 -15.13
CA VAL A 120 5.67 4.25 -14.26
C VAL A 120 6.83 4.07 -13.29
N ASP A 121 6.55 4.08 -12.00
CA ASP A 121 7.52 3.82 -10.93
C ASP A 121 7.29 2.45 -10.29
N VAL A 122 6.03 1.96 -10.30
CA VAL A 122 5.60 0.65 -9.79
C VAL A 122 4.59 0.05 -10.76
N PHE A 123 4.71 -1.22 -11.10
CA PHE A 123 3.69 -1.96 -11.83
C PHE A 123 2.76 -2.64 -10.83
N GLY A 124 1.62 -2.03 -10.58
CA GLY A 124 0.66 -2.49 -9.56
C GLY A 124 -0.27 -1.37 -9.05
N GLU A 125 -1.33 -1.79 -8.44
CA GLU A 125 -1.73 -3.12 -8.01
C GLU A 125 -2.10 -4.03 -9.20
N ILE A 126 -1.56 -5.25 -9.25
CA ILE A 126 -1.96 -6.23 -10.25
C ILE A 126 -2.98 -7.17 -9.63
N GLY A 127 -4.24 -7.02 -10.06
CA GLY A 127 -5.40 -7.71 -9.51
C GLY A 127 -5.78 -8.98 -10.28
N THR A 128 -4.85 -9.91 -10.52
CA THR A 128 -5.15 -11.18 -11.22
C THR A 128 -6.28 -11.95 -10.56
N TYR A 129 -6.43 -11.84 -9.25
CA TYR A 129 -7.53 -12.36 -8.47
C TYR A 129 -8.89 -12.06 -9.09
N TYR A 130 -9.12 -10.79 -9.47
CA TYR A 130 -10.41 -10.33 -9.99
C TYR A 130 -10.72 -10.84 -11.38
N SER A 131 -9.71 -11.15 -12.18
CA SER A 131 -9.87 -11.76 -13.52
C SER A 131 -9.89 -13.28 -13.52
N GLY A 132 -9.65 -13.91 -12.35
CA GLY A 132 -9.61 -15.36 -12.21
C GLY A 132 -8.40 -16.00 -12.90
N THR A 133 -7.27 -15.29 -12.89
CA THR A 133 -5.99 -15.71 -13.49
C THR A 133 -4.87 -15.62 -12.45
N THR A 134 -3.64 -15.91 -12.85
CA THR A 134 -2.45 -15.78 -12.01
C THR A 134 -1.40 -14.94 -12.73
N LEU A 135 -0.49 -14.36 -11.98
CA LEU A 135 0.62 -13.59 -12.56
C LEU A 135 1.62 -14.50 -13.32
N ALA A 136 1.59 -15.82 -13.09
CA ALA A 136 2.37 -16.82 -13.83
C ALA A 136 1.84 -17.06 -15.26
N ASP A 137 0.61 -16.64 -15.57
CA ASP A 137 0.02 -16.86 -16.89
C ASP A 137 0.83 -16.18 -18.00
N SER A 138 0.88 -16.83 -19.17
CA SER A 138 1.72 -16.40 -20.29
C SER A 138 1.46 -14.96 -20.75
N ALA A 139 0.24 -14.47 -20.61
CA ALA A 139 -0.14 -13.10 -20.99
C ALA A 139 0.54 -12.01 -20.17
N TRP A 140 0.97 -12.30 -18.94
CA TRP A 140 1.72 -11.38 -18.09
C TRP A 140 3.22 -11.37 -18.34
N GLN A 141 3.77 -12.41 -18.99
CA GLN A 141 5.21 -12.57 -19.17
C GLN A 141 5.88 -11.41 -19.91
N PRO A 142 5.29 -10.74 -20.92
CA PRO A 142 5.89 -9.56 -21.54
C PRO A 142 6.09 -8.41 -20.54
N TYR A 143 5.11 -8.15 -19.68
CA TYR A 143 5.17 -7.09 -18.66
C TYR A 143 6.24 -7.40 -17.60
N LEU A 144 6.29 -8.64 -17.11
CA LEU A 144 7.29 -9.04 -16.10
C LEU A 144 8.71 -8.92 -16.62
N ARG A 145 8.97 -9.29 -17.90
CA ARG A 145 10.27 -9.08 -18.53
C ARG A 145 10.66 -7.61 -18.63
N ILE A 146 9.71 -6.73 -18.90
CA ILE A 146 9.93 -5.28 -18.91
C ILE A 146 10.26 -4.81 -17.49
N CYS A 147 9.47 -5.21 -16.49
CA CYS A 147 9.70 -4.84 -15.10
C CYS A 147 11.07 -5.27 -14.61
N GLU A 148 11.49 -6.53 -14.86
CA GLU A 148 12.81 -6.99 -14.46
C GLU A 148 13.94 -6.25 -15.21
N ARG A 149 13.79 -6.01 -16.52
CA ARG A 149 14.77 -5.30 -17.35
C ARG A 149 15.02 -3.86 -16.91
N TYR A 150 13.97 -3.15 -16.57
CA TYR A 150 14.02 -1.73 -16.21
C TYR A 150 14.03 -1.48 -14.70
N ASP A 151 14.10 -2.55 -13.90
CA ASP A 151 14.06 -2.49 -12.45
C ASP A 151 12.79 -1.79 -11.90
N ILE A 152 11.65 -2.05 -12.52
CA ILE A 152 10.33 -1.58 -12.05
C ILE A 152 9.78 -2.61 -11.05
N PRO A 153 9.52 -2.23 -9.80
CA PRO A 153 8.92 -3.14 -8.83
C PRO A 153 7.49 -3.50 -9.21
N VAL A 154 7.10 -4.73 -8.88
CA VAL A 154 5.75 -5.25 -9.13
C VAL A 154 5.00 -5.40 -7.82
N ALA A 155 3.76 -4.92 -7.77
CA ALA A 155 2.84 -5.04 -6.65
C ALA A 155 1.67 -5.94 -7.01
N VAL A 156 1.45 -7.00 -6.24
CA VAL A 156 0.44 -8.03 -6.59
C VAL A 156 -0.58 -8.18 -5.48
N HIS A 157 -1.85 -8.03 -5.82
CA HIS A 157 -2.96 -8.34 -4.93
C HIS A 157 -2.93 -9.80 -4.48
N THR A 158 -3.01 -10.05 -3.19
CA THR A 158 -3.17 -11.37 -2.57
C THR A 158 -4.26 -11.33 -1.50
N GLY A 159 -4.76 -12.48 -1.08
CA GLY A 159 -5.90 -12.53 -0.18
C GLY A 159 -7.24 -12.48 -0.90
N GLY A 160 -8.27 -12.04 -0.22
CA GLY A 160 -9.61 -11.89 -0.76
C GLY A 160 -9.82 -10.55 -1.47
N GLY A 161 -11.07 -10.22 -1.70
CA GLY A 161 -11.50 -8.95 -2.27
C GLY A 161 -12.85 -8.56 -1.68
N ASP A 162 -13.51 -7.57 -2.28
CA ASP A 162 -14.80 -7.09 -1.80
C ASP A 162 -15.81 -8.21 -1.54
N PRO A 163 -16.43 -8.28 -0.36
CA PRO A 163 -17.50 -9.23 -0.08
C PRO A 163 -18.61 -9.14 -1.13
N GLY A 164 -18.93 -10.29 -1.76
CA GLY A 164 -19.94 -10.34 -2.81
C GLY A 164 -19.49 -9.83 -4.18
N GLY A 165 -18.24 -9.38 -4.35
CA GLY A 165 -17.70 -8.93 -5.63
C GLY A 165 -17.86 -9.96 -6.76
N THR A 166 -17.77 -11.24 -6.43
CA THR A 166 -18.00 -12.35 -7.39
C THR A 166 -19.41 -12.34 -8.00
N TYR A 167 -20.38 -11.80 -7.30
CA TYR A 167 -21.76 -11.71 -7.80
C TYR A 167 -22.07 -10.41 -8.54
N SER A 168 -21.10 -9.53 -8.66
CA SER A 168 -21.28 -8.20 -9.25
C SER A 168 -20.19 -7.88 -10.28
N TRP A 169 -19.15 -7.17 -9.89
CA TRP A 169 -18.15 -6.62 -10.80
C TRP A 169 -16.96 -7.54 -11.09
N ALA A 170 -16.72 -8.56 -10.26
CA ALA A 170 -15.61 -9.53 -10.43
C ALA A 170 -16.09 -10.98 -10.52
N PRO A 171 -16.89 -11.38 -11.54
CA PRO A 171 -17.55 -12.69 -11.58
C PRO A 171 -16.59 -13.89 -11.69
N LYS A 172 -15.33 -13.63 -12.03
CA LYS A 172 -14.28 -14.66 -12.11
C LYS A 172 -13.46 -14.79 -10.84
N ALA A 173 -13.56 -13.84 -9.90
CA ALA A 173 -12.82 -13.87 -8.65
C ALA A 173 -13.16 -15.13 -7.84
N ARG A 174 -12.13 -15.77 -7.31
CA ARG A 174 -12.22 -16.91 -6.39
C ARG A 174 -11.11 -16.80 -5.37
N LEU A 175 -11.40 -17.04 -4.10
CA LEU A 175 -10.41 -16.93 -3.02
C LEU A 175 -9.08 -17.61 -3.34
N LYS A 176 -9.11 -18.80 -3.93
CA LYS A 176 -7.91 -19.55 -4.33
C LYS A 176 -6.93 -18.77 -5.22
N PHE A 177 -7.37 -17.73 -5.93
CA PHE A 177 -6.50 -16.88 -6.75
C PHE A 177 -5.78 -15.79 -5.93
N GLY A 178 -6.12 -15.63 -4.66
CA GLY A 178 -5.43 -14.77 -3.72
C GLY A 178 -4.29 -15.47 -2.97
N ASP A 179 -4.11 -16.78 -3.15
CA ASP A 179 -3.04 -17.54 -2.47
C ASP A 179 -1.66 -17.07 -2.94
N PRO A 180 -0.78 -16.58 -2.02
CA PRO A 180 0.58 -16.16 -2.35
C PRO A 180 1.41 -17.22 -3.08
N TYR A 181 1.19 -18.52 -2.86
CA TYR A 181 1.93 -19.57 -3.54
C TYR A 181 1.78 -19.55 -5.07
N LEU A 182 0.73 -18.93 -5.59
CA LEU A 182 0.56 -18.76 -7.06
C LEU A 182 1.63 -17.83 -7.68
N LEU A 183 2.46 -17.16 -6.87
CA LEU A 183 3.57 -16.34 -7.33
C LEU A 183 4.90 -17.11 -7.42
N GLU A 184 4.95 -18.37 -6.97
CA GLU A 184 6.23 -19.10 -6.88
C GLU A 184 6.94 -19.21 -8.22
N ASP A 185 6.21 -19.56 -9.31
CA ASP A 185 6.78 -19.62 -10.65
C ASP A 185 7.32 -18.27 -11.14
N VAL A 186 6.68 -17.16 -10.75
CA VAL A 186 7.17 -15.82 -11.08
C VAL A 186 8.49 -15.54 -10.35
N LEU A 187 8.57 -15.87 -9.07
CA LEU A 187 9.75 -15.65 -8.23
C LEU A 187 10.97 -16.48 -8.74
N VAL A 188 10.70 -17.70 -9.22
CA VAL A 188 11.73 -18.57 -9.81
C VAL A 188 12.20 -18.06 -11.18
N ASN A 189 11.26 -17.67 -12.05
CA ASN A 189 11.56 -17.25 -13.42
C ASN A 189 12.14 -15.83 -13.52
N TYR A 190 11.89 -14.98 -12.52
CA TYR A 190 12.34 -13.58 -12.46
C TYR A 190 13.10 -13.29 -11.16
N PRO A 191 14.30 -13.88 -10.96
CA PRO A 191 15.01 -13.78 -9.68
C PRO A 191 15.52 -12.38 -9.33
N LYS A 192 15.59 -11.46 -10.30
CA LYS A 192 16.00 -10.07 -10.10
C LYS A 192 14.82 -9.11 -9.95
N LEU A 193 13.60 -9.58 -10.19
CA LEU A 193 12.42 -8.77 -10.10
C LEU A 193 12.18 -8.35 -8.64
N ARG A 194 12.07 -7.05 -8.38
CA ARG A 194 11.56 -6.55 -7.11
C ARG A 194 10.05 -6.73 -7.10
N ILE A 195 9.56 -7.50 -6.16
CA ILE A 195 8.13 -7.81 -6.07
C ILE A 195 7.67 -7.74 -4.62
N TYR A 196 6.48 -7.21 -4.41
CA TYR A 196 5.81 -7.33 -3.13
C TYR A 196 4.38 -7.81 -3.30
N ILE A 197 3.97 -8.67 -2.39
CA ILE A 197 2.58 -9.08 -2.24
C ILE A 197 1.86 -8.05 -1.39
N MET A 198 0.66 -7.69 -1.81
CA MET A 198 -0.19 -6.79 -1.06
C MET A 198 -1.03 -7.58 -0.07
N HIS A 199 -1.40 -6.95 1.05
CA HIS A 199 -2.25 -7.54 2.11
C HIS A 199 -1.63 -8.73 2.86
N ALA A 200 -0.31 -8.96 2.74
CA ALA A 200 0.39 -10.07 3.41
C ALA A 200 -0.28 -11.46 3.24
N GLY A 201 -1.10 -11.63 2.18
CA GLY A 201 -1.83 -12.86 1.92
C GLY A 201 -3.13 -13.02 2.72
N GLU A 202 -3.51 -12.06 3.59
CA GLU A 202 -4.68 -12.15 4.48
C GLU A 202 -4.71 -13.46 5.27
N ASP A 203 -5.73 -14.30 5.08
CA ASP A 203 -5.88 -15.61 5.72
C ASP A 203 -4.81 -16.62 5.28
N TRP A 204 -4.10 -16.40 4.18
CA TRP A 204 -2.92 -17.17 3.74
C TRP A 204 -1.59 -16.55 4.18
N TYR A 205 -1.54 -15.77 5.25
CA TYR A 205 -0.31 -15.11 5.70
C TYR A 205 0.86 -16.10 5.98
N GLU A 206 0.58 -17.35 6.33
CA GLU A 206 1.61 -18.38 6.49
C GLU A 206 2.28 -18.74 5.15
N HIS A 207 1.52 -18.75 4.04
CA HIS A 207 2.06 -18.95 2.69
C HIS A 207 2.94 -17.75 2.30
N ALA A 208 2.50 -16.53 2.60
CA ALA A 208 3.31 -15.33 2.40
C ALA A 208 4.66 -15.41 3.15
N LEU A 209 4.64 -15.77 4.42
CA LEU A 209 5.84 -15.95 5.23
C LEU A 209 6.74 -17.06 4.69
N ARG A 210 6.17 -18.17 4.22
CA ARG A 210 6.94 -19.26 3.63
C ARG A 210 7.63 -18.83 2.35
N LEU A 211 6.96 -18.11 1.46
CA LEU A 211 7.58 -17.53 0.27
C LEU A 211 8.69 -16.53 0.63
N MET A 212 8.45 -15.66 1.61
CA MET A 212 9.47 -14.73 2.10
C MET A 212 10.72 -15.46 2.64
N ALA A 213 10.55 -16.65 3.22
CA ALA A 213 11.67 -17.47 3.71
C ALA A 213 12.53 -18.02 2.57
N TYR A 214 11.92 -18.39 1.44
CA TYR A 214 12.60 -18.99 0.30
C TYR A 214 13.11 -17.99 -0.73
N TYR A 215 12.40 -16.85 -0.88
CA TYR A 215 12.64 -15.86 -1.92
C TYR A 215 13.02 -14.50 -1.32
N PRO A 216 14.31 -14.17 -1.20
CA PRO A 216 14.79 -12.97 -0.52
C PRO A 216 14.39 -11.66 -1.22
N GLN A 217 14.03 -11.70 -2.50
CA GLN A 217 13.54 -10.54 -3.26
C GLN A 217 12.08 -10.19 -2.94
N LEU A 218 11.34 -11.06 -2.23
CA LEU A 218 9.93 -10.87 -1.92
C LEU A 218 9.75 -10.00 -0.69
N TYR A 219 8.97 -8.93 -0.84
CA TYR A 219 8.48 -8.05 0.22
C TYR A 219 6.97 -8.17 0.35
N THR A 220 6.39 -7.51 1.33
CA THR A 220 4.93 -7.41 1.48
C THR A 220 4.53 -6.08 2.07
N ASP A 221 3.32 -5.63 1.79
CA ASP A 221 2.65 -4.63 2.62
C ASP A 221 1.61 -5.29 3.55
N ILE A 222 1.04 -4.50 4.43
CA ILE A 222 -0.03 -4.88 5.37
C ILE A 222 -1.25 -4.00 5.17
N ALA A 223 -1.41 -3.48 3.96
CA ALA A 223 -2.54 -2.65 3.59
C ALA A 223 -3.87 -3.39 3.79
N VAL A 224 -4.95 -2.66 3.82
CA VAL A 224 -6.31 -3.13 4.14
C VAL A 224 -6.44 -3.76 5.54
N LEU A 225 -5.53 -4.65 5.92
CA LEU A 225 -5.57 -5.42 7.18
C LEU A 225 -5.62 -4.55 8.45
N LEU A 226 -5.19 -3.29 8.36
CA LEU A 226 -5.06 -2.44 9.54
C LEU A 226 -6.34 -1.71 9.93
N TRP A 227 -7.39 -1.70 9.06
CA TRP A 227 -8.51 -0.80 9.31
C TRP A 227 -9.88 -1.28 8.84
N VAL A 228 -9.98 -2.21 7.89
CA VAL A 228 -11.25 -2.51 7.21
C VAL A 228 -12.20 -3.25 8.13
N GLU A 229 -11.78 -4.36 8.72
CA GLU A 229 -12.63 -5.12 9.63
C GLU A 229 -11.83 -5.82 10.73
N PRO A 230 -12.50 -6.31 11.80
CA PRO A 230 -11.81 -6.97 12.92
C PRO A 230 -11.07 -8.27 12.54
N LEU A 231 -11.57 -9.02 11.55
CA LEU A 231 -10.93 -10.25 11.10
C LEU A 231 -9.60 -9.95 10.41
N ASP A 232 -9.56 -8.93 9.55
CA ASP A 232 -8.34 -8.47 8.89
C ASP A 232 -7.31 -7.98 9.90
N GLN A 233 -7.74 -7.22 10.91
CA GLN A 233 -6.87 -6.79 12.00
C GLN A 233 -6.27 -7.96 12.78
N ARG A 234 -7.00 -9.05 12.94
CA ARG A 234 -6.48 -10.30 13.51
C ARG A 234 -5.39 -10.87 12.61
N TYR A 235 -5.61 -10.96 11.29
CA TYR A 235 -4.59 -11.45 10.35
C TYR A 235 -3.33 -10.58 10.38
N ALA A 236 -3.47 -9.26 10.44
CA ALA A 236 -2.34 -8.35 10.61
C ALA A 236 -1.52 -8.65 11.87
N ILE A 237 -2.19 -8.87 13.02
CA ILE A 237 -1.52 -9.19 14.28
C ILE A 237 -0.77 -10.51 14.19
N GLU A 238 -1.41 -11.55 13.67
CA GLU A 238 -0.84 -12.91 13.58
C GLU A 238 0.34 -12.92 12.60
N PHE A 239 0.19 -12.30 11.43
CA PHE A 239 1.27 -12.12 10.47
C PHE A 239 2.47 -11.38 11.07
N LEU A 240 2.25 -10.20 11.67
CA LEU A 240 3.33 -9.38 12.22
C LEU A 240 4.07 -10.07 13.38
N LYS A 241 3.37 -10.82 14.23
CA LYS A 241 4.00 -11.64 15.29
C LYS A 241 4.87 -12.73 14.69
N ALA A 242 4.36 -13.46 13.69
CA ALA A 242 5.09 -14.52 13.03
C ALA A 242 6.28 -13.98 12.22
N ALA A 243 6.11 -12.87 11.49
CA ALA A 243 7.18 -12.19 10.78
C ALA A 243 8.30 -11.69 11.73
N LYS A 244 7.92 -11.16 12.90
CA LYS A 244 8.88 -10.75 13.93
C LYS A 244 9.67 -11.93 14.47
N LEU A 245 8.99 -13.02 14.80
CA LEU A 245 9.62 -14.26 15.31
C LEU A 245 10.60 -14.83 14.27
N ALA A 246 10.23 -14.79 12.99
CA ALA A 246 11.06 -15.31 11.89
C ALA A 246 12.17 -14.35 11.44
N GLY A 247 12.21 -13.10 11.92
CA GLY A 247 13.21 -12.09 11.52
C GLY A 247 12.92 -11.43 10.17
N TYR A 248 11.66 -11.44 9.69
CA TYR A 248 11.28 -10.91 8.36
C TYR A 248 10.63 -9.53 8.41
N LEU A 249 10.53 -8.88 9.57
CA LEU A 249 9.96 -7.53 9.67
C LEU A 249 10.66 -6.50 8.77
N ASN A 250 11.93 -6.71 8.43
CA ASN A 250 12.69 -5.85 7.53
C ASN A 250 12.23 -5.88 6.06
N ARG A 251 11.25 -6.72 5.74
CA ARG A 251 10.62 -6.81 4.41
C ARG A 251 9.10 -6.60 4.45
N VAL A 252 8.61 -6.09 5.57
CA VAL A 252 7.20 -5.70 5.76
C VAL A 252 7.10 -4.19 5.64
N MET A 253 6.23 -3.70 4.78
CA MET A 253 6.04 -2.28 4.49
C MET A 253 4.65 -1.82 4.92
N PHE A 254 4.51 -0.56 5.28
CA PHE A 254 3.24 0.06 5.56
C PHE A 254 2.49 0.37 4.26
N GLY A 255 1.22 0.05 4.22
CA GLY A 255 0.27 0.45 3.22
C GLY A 255 -1.10 0.63 3.87
N THR A 256 -1.98 1.41 3.27
CA THR A 256 -3.32 1.62 3.81
C THR A 256 -4.41 1.00 2.97
N ASP A 257 -4.26 0.98 1.65
CA ASP A 257 -5.34 0.61 0.75
C ASP A 257 -6.64 1.35 1.13
N GLN A 258 -6.54 2.69 1.13
CA GLN A 258 -7.65 3.53 1.57
C GLN A 258 -8.87 3.42 0.67
N MET A 259 -8.72 2.80 -0.52
CA MET A 259 -9.78 2.69 -1.52
C MET A 259 -10.54 4.02 -1.70
N ARG A 260 -11.83 4.07 -1.40
CA ARG A 260 -12.66 5.30 -1.46
C ARG A 260 -12.84 5.98 -0.09
N TRP A 261 -12.11 5.52 0.94
CA TRP A 261 -12.27 5.96 2.34
C TRP A 261 -10.97 6.53 2.92
N PRO A 262 -10.58 7.77 2.59
CA PRO A 262 -9.31 8.38 3.04
C PRO A 262 -9.09 8.38 4.56
N TYR A 263 -10.16 8.29 5.35
CA TYR A 263 -10.04 8.17 6.81
C TYR A 263 -9.38 6.84 7.26
N GLY A 264 -9.37 5.81 6.40
CA GLY A 264 -8.65 4.54 6.63
C GLY A 264 -7.17 4.74 6.89
N ILE A 265 -6.56 5.79 6.31
CA ILE A 265 -5.17 6.19 6.54
C ILE A 265 -4.90 6.40 8.03
N GLY A 266 -5.72 7.24 8.66
CA GLY A 266 -5.57 7.51 10.09
C GLY A 266 -5.86 6.30 10.98
N LYS A 267 -6.84 5.47 10.61
CA LYS A 267 -7.14 4.23 11.33
C LYS A 267 -5.97 3.26 11.27
N SER A 268 -5.37 3.05 10.07
CA SER A 268 -4.21 2.17 9.88
C SER A 268 -3.01 2.59 10.72
N ILE A 269 -2.67 3.88 10.69
CA ILE A 269 -1.55 4.42 11.47
C ILE A 269 -1.78 4.23 12.98
N ASN A 270 -2.97 4.55 13.46
CA ASN A 270 -3.32 4.42 14.86
C ASN A 270 -3.30 2.95 15.31
N PHE A 271 -3.82 2.04 14.49
CA PHE A 271 -3.81 0.62 14.79
C PHE A 271 -2.39 0.05 14.88
N LEU A 272 -1.53 0.32 13.88
CA LEU A 272 -0.14 -0.14 13.92
C LEU A 272 0.62 0.43 15.13
N ASN A 273 0.37 1.70 15.48
CA ASN A 273 0.95 2.33 16.66
C ASN A 273 0.47 1.70 17.98
N SER A 274 -0.74 1.17 18.03
CA SER A 274 -1.30 0.52 19.23
C SER A 274 -0.69 -0.85 19.52
N LEU A 275 -0.02 -1.48 18.56
CA LEU A 275 0.55 -2.83 18.71
C LEU A 275 1.78 -2.79 19.62
N THR A 276 1.62 -3.22 20.87
CA THR A 276 2.66 -3.13 21.91
C THR A 276 3.79 -4.15 21.77
N PHE A 277 3.58 -5.23 21.02
CA PHE A 277 4.63 -6.22 20.74
C PHE A 277 5.66 -5.74 19.71
N LEU A 278 5.36 -4.68 18.95
CA LEU A 278 6.30 -4.02 18.07
C LEU A 278 7.06 -2.94 18.83
N THR A 279 8.39 -2.98 18.73
CA THR A 279 9.24 -1.90 19.27
C THR A 279 9.10 -0.62 18.45
N LYS A 280 9.60 0.50 18.98
CA LYS A 280 9.66 1.76 18.21
C LYS A 280 10.41 1.57 16.90
N LYS A 281 11.54 0.86 16.93
CA LYS A 281 12.36 0.57 15.74
C LYS A 281 11.60 -0.28 14.71
N ASP A 282 10.88 -1.32 15.14
CA ASP A 282 10.05 -2.13 14.24
C ASP A 282 9.03 -1.26 13.50
N LYS A 283 8.37 -0.35 14.23
CA LYS A 283 7.38 0.57 13.65
C LYS A 283 8.02 1.57 12.67
N GLU A 284 9.16 2.16 13.02
CA GLU A 284 9.92 3.05 12.13
C GLU A 284 10.34 2.33 10.84
N ASP A 285 10.74 1.07 10.94
CA ASP A 285 11.13 0.26 9.79
C ASP A 285 9.92 -0.04 8.89
N ILE A 286 8.81 -0.46 9.46
CA ILE A 286 7.57 -0.74 8.73
C ILE A 286 7.01 0.54 8.09
N PHE A 287 6.97 1.67 8.82
CA PHE A 287 6.43 2.92 8.31
C PHE A 287 7.28 3.57 7.21
N TYR A 288 8.61 3.38 7.25
CA TYR A 288 9.47 4.13 6.35
C TYR A 288 10.67 3.34 5.79
N ASN A 289 11.53 2.79 6.64
CA ASN A 289 12.85 2.35 6.22
C ASN A 289 12.80 1.18 5.22
N ASN A 290 11.87 0.24 5.42
CA ASN A 290 11.73 -0.93 4.54
C ASN A 290 11.24 -0.52 3.15
N ALA A 291 10.24 0.37 3.08
CA ALA A 291 9.73 0.91 1.82
C ALA A 291 10.80 1.76 1.11
N ALA A 292 11.53 2.61 1.84
CA ALA A 292 12.62 3.41 1.28
C ALA A 292 13.74 2.53 0.69
N ALA A 293 14.09 1.43 1.36
CA ALA A 293 15.07 0.46 0.86
C ALA A 293 14.55 -0.28 -0.37
N PHE A 294 13.30 -0.78 -0.33
CA PHE A 294 12.67 -1.48 -1.45
C PHE A 294 12.54 -0.59 -2.69
N LEU A 295 12.13 0.65 -2.53
CA LEU A 295 11.99 1.63 -3.61
C LEU A 295 13.32 2.25 -4.05
N ARG A 296 14.42 1.96 -3.33
CA ARG A 296 15.76 2.53 -3.59
C ARG A 296 15.76 4.06 -3.56
N LEU A 297 14.99 4.64 -2.63
CA LEU A 297 14.96 6.09 -2.46
C LEU A 297 16.33 6.57 -1.98
N LYS A 298 16.82 7.64 -2.59
CA LYS A 298 18.07 8.29 -2.15
C LYS A 298 17.83 8.87 -0.75
N LYS A 299 18.79 8.62 0.14
CA LYS A 299 18.82 9.24 1.48
C LYS A 299 19.04 10.74 1.38
#